data_e7addb30397bb00fb3ccd2c8bae9e68e
#
_entry.id   e7addb30397bb00fb3ccd2c8bae9e68e
#
_cell.length_a   1.000
_cell.length_b   1.000
_cell.length_c   1.000
_cell.angle_alpha   90.00
_cell.angle_beta   90.00
_cell.angle_gamma   90.00
#
_symmetry.space_group_name_H-M   'P 1'
#
loop_
_entity.id
_entity.type
_entity.pdbx_description
1 polymer ?
#
loop_
_entity_poly.entity_id
_entity_poly.type
_entity_poly.pdbx_seq_one_letter_code
_entity_poly.pdbx_strand_id
1 'polypeptide(L)'
;MTEPDTIRDLFLQPGGFCWGRRNLRIRTLLGSCVSICFWNPSLLYGGMAHVMLPSRPVSDTDNALNAKYADDAIRLFFEKIEQTGGRNGQYQIKLFGGASMFSNDEEKLLEIKSVRDIGMKNIHSIKDLLSKNRLPITSEDLGGFSHRRIYFSLWDGEIYVERPESP
;
A
#
# COMPACT_ATOMS: atom_id res chain seq x y z
N MET A 1 14.91 -16.36 -5.15
CA MET A 1 15.53 -15.90 -6.40
C MET A 1 16.58 -14.86 -6.09
N THR A 2 17.70 -14.91 -6.77
CA THR A 2 18.79 -13.95 -6.59
C THR A 2 18.43 -12.58 -7.16
N GLU A 3 18.99 -11.54 -6.57
CA GLU A 3 18.90 -10.17 -7.06
C GLU A 3 19.38 -10.09 -8.53
N PRO A 4 18.63 -9.42 -9.41
CA PRO A 4 19.03 -9.29 -10.81
C PRO A 4 20.25 -8.37 -10.98
N ASP A 5 21.05 -8.62 -12.03
CA ASP A 5 22.25 -7.83 -12.33
C ASP A 5 21.94 -6.35 -12.61
N THR A 6 20.75 -6.06 -13.10
CA THR A 6 20.29 -4.69 -13.36
C THR A 6 18.93 -4.45 -12.72
N ILE A 7 18.87 -3.54 -11.76
CA ILE A 7 17.64 -3.16 -11.05
C ILE A 7 17.08 -1.89 -11.66
N ARG A 8 15.79 -1.92 -11.98
CA ARG A 8 14.99 -0.74 -12.27
C ARG A 8 14.40 -0.23 -10.96
N ASP A 9 14.83 0.91 -10.51
CA ASP A 9 14.39 1.51 -9.24
C ASP A 9 13.36 2.63 -9.52
N LEU A 10 12.17 2.50 -8.92
CA LEU A 10 11.08 3.45 -9.11
C LEU A 10 10.60 3.98 -7.77
N PHE A 11 10.61 5.28 -7.60
CA PHE A 11 9.97 5.94 -6.46
C PHE A 11 8.49 6.22 -6.79
N LEU A 12 7.59 5.62 -6.00
CA LEU A 12 6.15 5.78 -6.15
C LEU A 12 5.67 7.00 -5.34
N GLN A 13 5.10 7.96 -6.04
CA GLN A 13 4.53 9.16 -5.42
C GLN A 13 3.22 8.84 -4.68
N PRO A 14 2.80 9.67 -3.70
CA PRO A 14 1.48 9.57 -3.09
C PRO A 14 0.36 9.55 -4.15
N GLY A 15 -0.57 8.62 -4.01
CA GLY A 15 -1.65 8.40 -4.98
C GLY A 15 -1.22 7.60 -6.21
N GLY A 16 0.04 7.21 -6.31
CA GLY A 16 0.57 6.45 -7.43
C GLY A 16 0.20 4.96 -7.42
N PHE A 17 0.28 4.35 -8.59
CA PHE A 17 0.14 2.92 -8.79
C PHE A 17 1.23 2.44 -9.74
N CYS A 18 1.88 1.35 -9.40
CA CYS A 18 2.90 0.73 -10.24
C CYS A 18 2.67 -0.78 -10.30
N TRP A 19 2.72 -1.33 -11.50
CA TRP A 19 2.65 -2.77 -11.76
C TRP A 19 3.82 -3.19 -12.65
N GLY A 20 4.46 -4.28 -12.33
CA GLY A 20 5.60 -4.74 -13.10
C GLY A 20 6.06 -6.13 -12.72
N ARG A 21 7.29 -6.45 -13.06
CA ARG A 21 7.85 -7.79 -12.86
C ARG A 21 9.37 -7.79 -12.76
N ARG A 22 9.90 -8.90 -12.25
CA ARG A 22 11.32 -9.28 -12.26
C ARG A 22 12.24 -8.22 -11.61
N ASN A 23 12.98 -7.45 -12.42
CA ASN A 23 14.02 -6.55 -11.96
C ASN A 23 13.54 -5.18 -11.44
N LEU A 24 12.23 -5.03 -11.22
CA LEU A 24 11.67 -3.79 -10.69
C LEU A 24 11.73 -3.78 -9.16
N ARG A 25 12.24 -2.70 -8.60
CA ARG A 25 12.10 -2.37 -7.19
C ARG A 25 11.27 -1.09 -7.04
N ILE A 26 10.17 -1.18 -6.31
CA ILE A 26 9.28 -0.05 -6.05
C ILE A 26 9.54 0.43 -4.63
N ARG A 27 9.76 1.71 -4.45
CA ARG A 27 9.97 2.31 -3.13
C ARG A 27 9.07 3.51 -2.93
N THR A 28 8.68 3.75 -1.69
CA THR A 28 7.84 4.89 -1.31
C THR A 28 8.07 5.29 0.15
N LEU A 29 7.64 6.48 0.50
CA LEU A 29 7.66 7.01 1.87
C LEU A 29 6.22 7.15 2.36
N LEU A 30 5.93 6.57 3.54
CA LEU A 30 4.59 6.47 4.10
C LEU A 30 4.52 7.17 5.47
N GLY A 31 3.58 8.08 5.60
CA GLY A 31 3.10 8.61 6.89
C GLY A 31 1.72 8.00 7.19
N SER A 32 0.67 8.79 7.12
CA SER A 32 -0.73 8.33 7.28
C SER A 32 -1.26 7.53 6.10
N CYS A 33 -0.62 7.61 4.94
CA CYS A 33 -0.94 6.80 3.76
C CYS A 33 -0.64 5.32 4.02
N VAL A 34 -1.31 4.45 3.26
CA VAL A 34 -1.09 3.01 3.30
C VAL A 34 -0.66 2.52 1.93
N SER A 35 0.42 1.74 1.90
CA SER A 35 0.84 1.03 0.72
C SER A 35 0.21 -0.36 0.68
N ILE A 36 -0.42 -0.70 -0.44
CA ILE A 36 -0.91 -2.05 -0.73
C ILE A 36 0.03 -2.66 -1.75
N CYS A 37 0.59 -3.82 -1.41
CA CYS A 37 1.51 -4.55 -2.26
C CYS A 37 0.94 -5.91 -2.62
N PHE A 38 0.88 -6.22 -3.90
CA PHE A 38 0.50 -7.53 -4.43
C PHE A 38 1.70 -8.16 -5.12
N TRP A 39 1.94 -9.44 -4.87
CA TRP A 39 3.01 -10.19 -5.53
C TRP A 39 2.64 -11.64 -5.78
N ASN A 40 2.89 -12.09 -7.00
CA ASN A 40 2.68 -13.49 -7.41
C ASN A 40 4.03 -14.20 -7.52
N PRO A 41 4.32 -15.16 -6.63
CA PRO A 41 5.62 -15.85 -6.61
C PRO A 41 5.87 -16.74 -7.83
N SER A 42 4.82 -17.21 -8.51
CA SER A 42 4.95 -18.06 -9.68
C SER A 42 5.17 -17.28 -10.97
N LEU A 43 4.44 -16.17 -11.13
CA LEU A 43 4.51 -15.33 -12.32
C LEU A 43 5.57 -14.21 -12.20
N LEU A 44 6.01 -13.92 -10.97
CA LEU A 44 6.90 -12.81 -10.64
C LEU A 44 6.37 -11.45 -11.12
N TYR A 45 5.05 -11.31 -11.13
CA TYR A 45 4.33 -10.06 -11.28
C TYR A 45 3.91 -9.54 -9.93
N GLY A 46 3.89 -8.24 -9.81
CA GLY A 46 3.39 -7.57 -8.63
C GLY A 46 3.31 -6.07 -8.81
N GLY A 47 2.87 -5.41 -7.77
CA GLY A 47 2.75 -3.97 -7.81
C GLY A 47 2.45 -3.36 -6.46
N MET A 48 2.43 -2.05 -6.46
CA MET A 48 2.20 -1.23 -5.27
C MET A 48 1.24 -0.10 -5.60
N ALA A 49 0.31 0.15 -4.68
CA ALA A 49 -0.52 1.34 -4.64
C ALA A 49 -0.16 2.17 -3.41
N HIS A 50 -0.07 3.49 -3.57
CA HIS A 50 0.13 4.43 -2.46
C HIS A 50 -1.19 5.14 -2.15
N VAL A 51 -1.98 4.54 -1.25
CA VAL A 51 -3.33 4.99 -0.91
C VAL A 51 -3.27 6.14 0.09
N MET A 52 -3.99 7.21 -0.21
CA MET A 52 -4.05 8.42 0.63
C MET A 52 -5.36 8.54 1.41
N LEU A 53 -6.47 8.03 0.86
CA LEU A 53 -7.82 8.21 1.37
C LEU A 53 -8.61 6.89 1.35
N PRO A 54 -9.54 6.69 2.31
CA PRO A 54 -10.31 5.45 2.42
C PRO A 54 -11.18 5.14 1.22
N SER A 55 -11.77 6.16 0.59
CA SER A 55 -12.70 6.01 -0.52
C SER A 55 -12.77 7.29 -1.34
N ARG A 56 -13.25 7.14 -2.57
CA ARG A 56 -13.54 8.28 -3.46
C ARG A 56 -14.71 9.09 -2.88
N PRO A 57 -14.56 10.41 -2.70
CA PRO A 57 -15.69 11.25 -2.28
C PRO A 57 -16.71 11.42 -3.42
N VAL A 58 -17.98 11.58 -3.05
CA VAL A 58 -19.08 11.78 -4.01
C VAL A 58 -18.87 13.01 -4.91
N SER A 59 -18.15 14.01 -4.41
CA SER A 59 -17.79 15.22 -5.15
C SER A 59 -16.75 14.99 -6.26
N ASP A 60 -16.03 13.88 -6.23
CA ASP A 60 -15.09 13.52 -7.29
C ASP A 60 -15.84 12.75 -8.39
N THR A 61 -16.12 13.44 -9.48
CA THR A 61 -16.87 12.91 -10.63
C THR A 61 -15.99 12.35 -11.74
N ASP A 62 -14.68 12.27 -11.53
CA ASP A 62 -13.77 11.63 -12.48
C ASP A 62 -14.07 10.12 -12.55
N ASN A 63 -14.24 9.62 -13.79
CA ASN A 63 -14.54 8.20 -14.02
C ASN A 63 -13.29 7.31 -14.07
N ALA A 64 -12.08 7.90 -14.14
CA ALA A 64 -10.85 7.15 -14.14
C ALA A 64 -10.53 6.62 -12.73
N LEU A 65 -10.03 5.38 -12.65
CA LEU A 65 -9.54 4.83 -11.40
C LEU A 65 -8.31 5.60 -10.91
N ASN A 66 -8.28 5.89 -9.62
CA ASN A 66 -7.20 6.64 -9.01
C ASN A 66 -6.75 5.96 -7.72
N ALA A 67 -5.52 5.47 -7.71
CA ALA A 67 -4.97 4.71 -6.59
C ALA A 67 -4.83 5.50 -5.27
N LYS A 68 -5.05 6.80 -5.27
CA LYS A 68 -5.13 7.57 -4.02
C LYS A 68 -6.32 7.15 -3.14
N TYR A 69 -7.34 6.52 -3.72
CA TYR A 69 -8.50 5.97 -3.03
C TYR A 69 -8.38 4.45 -2.88
N ALA A 70 -8.65 3.93 -1.68
CA ALA A 70 -8.50 2.50 -1.39
C ALA A 70 -9.35 1.60 -2.29
N ASP A 71 -10.60 1.96 -2.53
CA ASP A 71 -11.53 1.23 -3.38
C ASP A 71 -11.05 1.16 -4.85
N ASP A 72 -10.60 2.28 -5.39
CA ASP A 72 -10.03 2.33 -6.74
C ASP A 72 -8.70 1.55 -6.85
N ALA A 73 -7.85 1.61 -5.82
CA ALA A 73 -6.59 0.88 -5.80
C ALA A 73 -6.82 -0.64 -5.90
N ILE A 74 -7.77 -1.19 -5.15
CA ILE A 74 -8.12 -2.61 -5.22
C ILE A 74 -8.62 -2.99 -6.62
N ARG A 75 -9.45 -2.16 -7.24
CA ARG A 75 -9.92 -2.38 -8.61
C ARG A 75 -8.79 -2.36 -9.63
N LEU A 76 -7.83 -1.43 -9.49
CA LEU A 76 -6.64 -1.39 -10.35
C LEU A 76 -5.83 -2.69 -10.27
N PHE A 77 -5.66 -3.24 -9.05
CA PHE A 77 -5.00 -4.54 -8.91
C PHE A 77 -5.75 -5.65 -9.63
N PHE A 78 -7.07 -5.71 -9.52
CA PHE A 78 -7.87 -6.73 -10.20
C PHE A 78 -7.76 -6.63 -11.72
N GLU A 79 -7.79 -5.43 -12.28
CA GLU A 79 -7.57 -5.23 -13.72
C GLU A 79 -6.19 -5.74 -14.16
N LYS A 80 -5.13 -5.46 -13.36
CA LYS A 80 -3.78 -5.93 -13.68
C LYS A 80 -3.63 -7.44 -13.56
N ILE A 81 -4.23 -8.06 -12.56
CA ILE A 81 -4.24 -9.50 -12.38
C ILE A 81 -4.92 -10.17 -13.56
N GLU A 82 -6.07 -9.67 -14.00
CA GLU A 82 -6.79 -10.18 -15.15
C GLU A 82 -5.96 -10.06 -16.45
N GLN A 83 -5.35 -8.89 -16.67
CA GLN A 83 -4.48 -8.64 -17.84
C GLN A 83 -3.26 -9.55 -17.90
N THR A 84 -2.73 -9.96 -16.76
CA THR A 84 -1.51 -10.81 -16.69
C THR A 84 -1.81 -12.31 -16.62
N GLY A 85 -3.09 -12.70 -16.63
CA GLY A 85 -3.52 -14.10 -16.63
C GLY A 85 -3.45 -14.79 -15.26
N GLY A 86 -3.24 -14.05 -14.18
CA GLY A 86 -3.24 -14.57 -12.81
C GLY A 86 -4.65 -14.70 -12.24
N ARG A 87 -4.70 -15.25 -11.03
CA ARG A 87 -5.92 -15.32 -10.20
C ARG A 87 -5.67 -14.62 -8.87
N ASN A 88 -6.68 -13.98 -8.33
CA ASN A 88 -6.55 -13.23 -7.07
C ASN A 88 -5.92 -14.04 -5.93
N GLY A 89 -6.32 -15.30 -5.75
CA GLY A 89 -5.80 -16.18 -4.71
C GLY A 89 -4.33 -16.60 -4.86
N GLN A 90 -3.68 -16.28 -5.96
CA GLN A 90 -2.26 -16.57 -6.20
C GLN A 90 -1.32 -15.46 -5.73
N TYR A 91 -1.88 -14.35 -5.26
CA TYR A 91 -1.11 -13.18 -4.84
C TYR A 91 -0.92 -13.12 -3.33
N GLN A 92 0.29 -12.84 -2.91
CA GLN A 92 0.59 -12.42 -1.55
C GLN A 92 0.27 -10.94 -1.42
N ILE A 93 -0.44 -10.57 -0.36
CA ILE A 93 -0.86 -9.19 -0.11
C ILE A 93 -0.20 -8.70 1.17
N LYS A 94 0.51 -7.60 1.06
CA LYS A 94 1.25 -6.99 2.17
C LYS A 94 0.85 -5.52 2.32
N LEU A 95 0.66 -5.07 3.56
CA LEU A 95 0.23 -3.72 3.88
C LEU A 95 1.25 -3.00 4.76
N PHE A 96 1.52 -1.73 4.45
CA PHE A 96 2.46 -0.90 5.21
C PHE A 96 1.93 0.51 5.37
N GLY A 97 2.24 1.16 6.48
CA GLY A 97 1.92 2.56 6.69
C GLY A 97 0.78 2.81 7.67
N GLY A 98 -0.01 3.82 7.41
CA GLY A 98 -1.15 4.19 8.25
C GLY A 98 -0.76 4.74 9.61
N ALA A 99 0.38 5.41 9.72
CA ALA A 99 0.81 6.03 10.96
C ALA A 99 -0.10 7.20 11.36
N SER A 100 -0.25 7.42 12.67
CA SER A 100 -0.76 8.66 13.19
C SER A 100 0.38 9.69 13.18
N MET A 101 0.22 10.76 12.41
CA MET A 101 1.25 11.79 12.27
C MET A 101 1.22 12.84 13.38
N PHE A 102 0.49 12.56 14.45
CA PHE A 102 0.34 13.43 15.60
C PHE A 102 1.23 12.98 16.77
N SER A 103 1.64 13.93 17.62
CA SER A 103 2.48 13.64 18.78
C SER A 103 1.78 12.77 19.83
N ASN A 104 2.57 12.05 20.64
CA ASN A 104 2.10 11.23 21.77
C ASN A 104 1.49 12.05 22.95
N ASP A 105 1.19 13.32 22.76
CA ASP A 105 0.54 14.17 23.78
C ASP A 105 -0.89 13.69 24.00
N GLU A 106 -1.19 13.20 25.22
CA GLU A 106 -2.51 12.62 25.56
C GLU A 106 -3.66 13.61 25.34
N GLU A 107 -3.45 14.91 25.58
CA GLU A 107 -4.46 15.93 25.33
C GLU A 107 -4.76 16.12 23.83
N LYS A 108 -3.73 16.11 22.99
CA LYS A 108 -3.90 16.13 21.55
C LYS A 108 -4.49 14.84 21.01
N LEU A 109 -4.19 13.70 21.64
CA LEU A 109 -4.79 12.40 21.28
C LEU A 109 -6.31 12.37 21.48
N LEU A 110 -6.83 13.06 22.49
CA LEU A 110 -8.29 13.15 22.75
C LEU A 110 -8.98 14.03 21.70
N GLU A 111 -8.39 15.15 21.33
CA GLU A 111 -8.89 15.99 20.23
C GLU A 111 -8.82 15.27 18.89
N ILE A 112 -7.77 14.53 18.63
CA ILE A 112 -7.51 13.82 17.38
C ILE A 112 -8.40 12.58 17.24
N LYS A 113 -8.68 11.85 18.30
CA LYS A 113 -9.66 10.75 18.31
C LYS A 113 -11.05 11.23 17.90
N SER A 114 -11.37 12.48 18.17
CA SER A 114 -12.65 13.08 17.72
C SER A 114 -12.61 13.56 16.27
N VAL A 115 -11.44 13.89 15.71
CA VAL A 115 -11.31 14.60 14.43
C VAL A 115 -10.72 13.74 13.31
N ARG A 116 -10.33 12.49 13.49
CA ARG A 116 -10.01 11.64 12.32
C ARG A 116 -8.54 11.30 12.15
N ASP A 117 -8.14 10.27 12.77
CA ASP A 117 -6.90 9.58 12.38
C ASP A 117 -7.06 8.99 10.96
N ILE A 118 -6.57 9.70 9.95
CA ILE A 118 -6.61 9.27 8.55
C ILE A 118 -5.86 7.95 8.36
N GLY A 119 -4.75 7.76 9.09
CA GLY A 119 -4.00 6.51 9.06
C GLY A 119 -4.87 5.33 9.46
N MET A 120 -5.58 5.42 10.57
CA MET A 120 -6.49 4.36 11.02
C MET A 120 -7.67 4.15 10.06
N LYS A 121 -8.22 5.21 9.49
CA LYS A 121 -9.30 5.10 8.50
C LYS A 121 -8.84 4.40 7.23
N ASN A 122 -7.65 4.71 6.74
CA ASN A 122 -7.06 4.02 5.60
C ASN A 122 -6.87 2.53 5.90
N ILE A 123 -6.31 2.19 7.06
CA ILE A 123 -6.12 0.80 7.49
C ILE A 123 -7.45 0.05 7.53
N HIS A 124 -8.46 0.60 8.20
CA HIS A 124 -9.77 -0.05 8.32
C HIS A 124 -10.45 -0.24 6.97
N SER A 125 -10.46 0.78 6.13
CA SER A 125 -11.06 0.70 4.81
C SER A 125 -10.40 -0.36 3.93
N ILE A 126 -9.07 -0.41 3.92
CA ILE A 126 -8.33 -1.38 3.11
C ILE A 126 -8.57 -2.81 3.63
N LYS A 127 -8.47 -3.03 4.94
CA LYS A 127 -8.73 -4.36 5.53
C LYS A 127 -10.16 -4.84 5.26
N ASP A 128 -11.14 -3.95 5.34
CA ASP A 128 -12.54 -4.26 5.04
C ASP A 128 -12.71 -4.64 3.56
N LEU A 129 -12.15 -3.87 2.64
CA LEU A 129 -12.18 -4.16 1.21
C LEU A 129 -11.51 -5.50 0.87
N LEU A 130 -10.36 -5.80 1.46
CA LEU A 130 -9.66 -7.07 1.25
C LEU A 130 -10.49 -8.24 1.80
N SER A 131 -11.08 -8.09 2.98
CA SER A 131 -11.94 -9.11 3.59
C SER A 131 -13.19 -9.39 2.76
N LYS A 132 -13.87 -8.35 2.26
CA LYS A 132 -15.05 -8.49 1.39
C LYS A 132 -14.72 -9.21 0.07
N ASN A 133 -13.50 -9.05 -0.43
CA ASN A 133 -13.02 -9.73 -1.63
C ASN A 133 -12.34 -11.08 -1.34
N ARG A 134 -12.37 -11.56 -0.11
CA ARG A 134 -11.76 -12.82 0.33
C ARG A 134 -10.25 -12.89 0.03
N LEU A 135 -9.56 -11.79 0.23
CA LEU A 135 -8.14 -11.64 0.02
C LEU A 135 -7.40 -11.60 1.37
N PRO A 136 -6.77 -12.68 1.80
CA PRO A 136 -6.06 -12.71 3.08
C PRO A 136 -4.77 -11.87 3.01
N ILE A 137 -4.48 -11.16 4.08
CA ILE A 137 -3.25 -10.40 4.23
C ILE A 137 -2.13 -11.34 4.64
N THR A 138 -1.06 -11.38 3.86
CA THR A 138 0.11 -12.23 4.10
C THR A 138 1.01 -11.67 5.20
N SER A 139 1.23 -10.36 5.19
CA SER A 139 1.99 -9.65 6.22
C SER A 139 1.60 -8.17 6.28
N GLU A 140 1.87 -7.54 7.42
CA GLU A 140 1.56 -6.13 7.60
C GLU A 140 2.51 -5.46 8.58
N ASP A 141 2.74 -4.17 8.37
CA ASP A 141 3.42 -3.26 9.28
C ASP A 141 2.68 -1.92 9.26
N LEU A 142 1.70 -1.79 10.14
CA LEU A 142 0.68 -0.74 10.10
C LEU A 142 0.62 0.04 11.42
N GLY A 143 0.18 1.29 11.33
CA GLY A 143 -0.08 2.13 12.50
C GLY A 143 1.18 2.74 13.08
N GLY A 144 1.14 2.99 14.39
CA GLY A 144 2.21 3.68 15.09
C GLY A 144 2.23 5.19 14.82
N PHE A 145 3.37 5.84 15.11
CA PHE A 145 3.52 7.30 15.06
C PHE A 145 4.67 7.74 14.15
N SER A 146 5.42 6.80 13.60
CA SER A 146 6.56 7.07 12.73
C SER A 146 6.23 6.82 11.27
N HIS A 147 6.69 7.72 10.41
CA HIS A 147 6.73 7.41 9.00
C HIS A 147 7.73 6.30 8.73
N ARG A 148 7.60 5.64 7.59
CA ARG A 148 8.46 4.55 7.15
C ARG A 148 8.69 4.60 5.65
N ARG A 149 9.87 4.19 5.25
CA ARG A 149 10.22 4.01 3.85
C ARG A 149 10.22 2.53 3.56
N ILE A 150 9.61 2.12 2.45
CA ILE A 150 9.59 0.73 2.03
C ILE A 150 10.24 0.55 0.67
N TYR A 151 10.84 -0.62 0.49
CA TYR A 151 11.49 -1.07 -0.74
C TYR A 151 10.95 -2.43 -1.08
N PHE A 152 10.20 -2.51 -2.16
CA PHE A 152 9.53 -3.73 -2.60
C PHE A 152 10.21 -4.29 -3.85
N SER A 153 10.81 -5.45 -3.73
CA SER A 153 11.54 -6.13 -4.81
C SER A 153 10.65 -7.16 -5.50
N LEU A 154 10.43 -7.02 -6.81
CA LEU A 154 9.54 -7.92 -7.54
C LEU A 154 10.22 -9.23 -8.00
N TRP A 155 11.51 -9.38 -7.80
CA TRP A 155 12.22 -10.65 -8.11
C TRP A 155 12.04 -11.73 -7.04
N ASP A 156 11.78 -11.34 -5.79
CA ASP A 156 11.61 -12.24 -4.65
C ASP A 156 10.38 -11.94 -3.79
N GLY A 157 9.72 -10.79 -4.03
CA GLY A 157 8.57 -10.36 -3.25
C GLY A 157 8.88 -9.80 -1.88
N GLU A 158 10.16 -9.64 -1.54
CA GLU A 158 10.57 -9.11 -0.25
C GLU A 158 10.33 -7.60 -0.13
N ILE A 159 9.94 -7.17 1.06
CA ILE A 159 9.77 -5.76 1.40
C ILE A 159 10.67 -5.42 2.57
N TYR A 160 11.61 -4.53 2.33
CA TYR A 160 12.44 -3.95 3.37
C TYR A 160 11.79 -2.68 3.91
N VAL A 161 11.70 -2.56 5.24
CA VAL A 161 11.11 -1.41 5.92
C VAL A 161 12.22 -0.65 6.65
N GLU A 162 12.37 0.62 6.32
CA GLU A 162 13.28 1.54 6.98
C GLU A 162 12.49 2.57 7.77
N ARG A 163 12.79 2.68 9.06
CA ARG A 163 12.25 3.73 9.91
C ARG A 163 13.31 4.77 10.19
N PRO A 164 12.96 6.07 10.24
CA PRO A 164 13.92 7.07 10.72
C PRO A 164 14.28 6.76 12.16
N GLU A 165 15.55 6.97 12.50
CA GLU A 165 15.98 6.90 13.89
C GLU A 165 15.20 7.96 14.68
N SER A 166 14.72 7.58 15.86
CA SER A 166 14.10 8.54 16.78
C SER A 166 15.14 9.58 17.18
N PRO A 167 14.80 10.87 17.13
CA PRO A 167 15.72 11.92 17.57
C PRO A 167 16.06 11.78 19.05
#